data_7ee243e50482ab8890284cb45a086353
#
_entry.id   7ee243e50482ab8890284cb45a086353
#
_cell.length_a   1.000
_cell.length_b   1.000
_cell.length_c   1.000
_cell.angle_alpha   90.00
_cell.angle_beta   90.00
_cell.angle_gamma   90.00
#
_symmetry.space_group_name_H-M   'P 1'
#
loop_
_entity.id
_entity.type
_entity.pdbx_description
1 polymer ?
#
loop_
_entity_poly.entity_id
_entity_poly.type
_entity_poly.pdbx_seq_one_letter_code
_entity_poly.pdbx_strand_id
1 'polypeptide(L)'
;MLQLYKRMQRMREKYVDTLAKLFDYATTVYGKKQYTQWYDTKEGGYTFNSFKLKCDSLSKKLTQYGIGAGDKVAILSQSMPNWSVAFFSIVPFGRIAIPILPDSSENEVTNIINHSETKVIFVSQRLAGKVSEEVKNSMSLVIDIDTFEVIHANEEKFTCDGRTAVPTPDDIA
;
A
#
# COMPACT_ATOMS: atom_id res chain seq x y z
N MET A 1 -13.02 -30.32 -19.07
CA MET A 1 -13.06 -29.34 -18.01
C MET A 1 -11.93 -29.48 -16.99
N LEU A 2 -11.71 -30.66 -16.40
CA LEU A 2 -10.65 -30.90 -15.39
C LEU A 2 -9.22 -30.65 -15.90
N GLN A 3 -8.92 -31.01 -17.15
CA GLN A 3 -7.61 -30.76 -17.77
C GLN A 3 -7.34 -29.28 -18.02
N LEU A 4 -8.36 -28.52 -18.41
CA LEU A 4 -8.26 -27.06 -18.61
C LEU A 4 -8.02 -26.37 -17.26
N TYR A 5 -8.74 -26.81 -16.21
CA TYR A 5 -8.56 -26.33 -14.85
C TYR A 5 -7.14 -26.60 -14.32
N LYS A 6 -6.63 -27.84 -14.48
CA LYS A 6 -5.25 -28.20 -14.10
C LYS A 6 -4.18 -27.43 -14.89
N ARG A 7 -4.43 -27.14 -16.19
CA ARG A 7 -3.53 -26.32 -17.01
C ARG A 7 -3.53 -24.86 -16.56
N MET A 8 -4.69 -24.32 -16.21
CA MET A 8 -4.81 -22.97 -15.64
C MET A 8 -4.13 -22.89 -14.26
N GLN A 9 -4.27 -23.89 -13.41
CA GLN A 9 -3.60 -23.98 -12.10
C GLN A 9 -2.06 -23.99 -12.28
N ARG A 10 -1.52 -24.84 -13.17
CA ARG A 10 -0.07 -24.88 -13.46
C ARG A 10 0.46 -23.59 -14.07
N MET A 11 -0.34 -22.88 -14.86
CA MET A 11 0.04 -21.57 -15.38
C MET A 11 0.04 -20.52 -14.26
N ARG A 12 -0.92 -20.56 -13.33
CA ARG A 12 -0.93 -19.69 -12.15
C ARG A 12 0.33 -19.89 -11.29
N GLU A 13 0.64 -21.12 -10.94
CA GLU A 13 1.82 -21.45 -10.12
C GLU A 13 3.15 -21.07 -10.78
N LYS A 14 3.22 -21.10 -12.11
CA LYS A 14 4.44 -20.77 -12.85
C LYS A 14 4.66 -19.26 -13.07
N TYR A 15 3.60 -18.43 -13.01
CA TYR A 15 3.67 -17.02 -13.40
C TYR A 15 3.32 -16.03 -12.29
N VAL A 16 2.85 -16.49 -11.14
CA VAL A 16 2.45 -15.64 -10.01
C VAL A 16 3.26 -16.04 -8.78
N ASP A 17 4.50 -15.64 -8.76
CA ASP A 17 5.45 -15.90 -7.68
C ASP A 17 5.73 -14.67 -6.81
N THR A 18 5.18 -13.50 -7.19
CA THR A 18 5.28 -12.26 -6.42
C THR A 18 3.92 -11.58 -6.29
N LEU A 19 3.77 -10.71 -5.28
CA LEU A 19 2.58 -9.87 -5.13
C LEU A 19 2.39 -8.90 -6.30
N ALA A 20 3.48 -8.45 -6.94
CA ALA A 20 3.42 -7.62 -8.13
C ALA A 20 2.78 -8.37 -9.31
N LYS A 21 3.22 -9.61 -9.57
CA LYS A 21 2.63 -10.45 -10.62
C LYS A 21 1.19 -10.85 -10.31
N LEU A 22 0.86 -11.11 -9.03
CA LEU A 22 -0.51 -11.36 -8.59
C LEU A 22 -1.40 -10.16 -8.87
N PHE A 23 -0.94 -8.97 -8.51
CA PHE A 23 -1.67 -7.72 -8.73
C PHE A 23 -1.94 -7.47 -10.21
N ASP A 24 -0.91 -7.60 -11.06
CA ASP A 24 -1.05 -7.41 -12.51
C ASP A 24 -1.98 -8.46 -13.13
N TYR A 25 -1.82 -9.73 -12.78
CA TYR A 25 -2.69 -10.81 -13.24
C TYR A 25 -4.14 -10.57 -12.85
N ALA A 26 -4.42 -10.31 -11.57
CA ALA A 26 -5.77 -10.14 -11.06
C ALA A 26 -6.49 -8.94 -11.69
N THR A 27 -5.78 -7.82 -11.82
CA THR A 27 -6.34 -6.59 -12.39
C THR A 27 -6.56 -6.71 -13.89
N THR A 28 -5.73 -7.49 -14.61
CA THR A 28 -5.92 -7.77 -16.04
C THR A 28 -7.09 -8.73 -16.28
N VAL A 29 -7.15 -9.84 -15.53
CA VAL A 29 -8.13 -10.90 -15.76
C VAL A 29 -9.54 -10.53 -15.27
N TYR A 30 -9.62 -9.85 -14.12
CA TYR A 30 -10.89 -9.54 -13.47
C TYR A 30 -11.35 -8.08 -13.65
N GLY A 31 -10.66 -7.28 -14.38
CA GLY A 31 -10.78 -5.83 -14.58
C GLY A 31 -12.11 -5.18 -14.20
N LYS A 32 -13.23 -5.57 -14.82
CA LYS A 32 -14.56 -4.99 -14.58
C LYS A 32 -15.28 -5.56 -13.35
N LYS A 33 -14.75 -6.64 -12.73
CA LYS A 33 -15.39 -7.23 -11.57
C LYS A 33 -15.17 -6.37 -10.32
N GLN A 34 -16.12 -6.44 -9.39
CA GLN A 34 -15.98 -5.81 -8.07
C GLN A 34 -14.85 -6.50 -7.31
N TYR A 35 -13.92 -5.69 -6.76
CA TYR A 35 -12.81 -6.12 -5.94
C TYR A 35 -13.13 -5.93 -4.45
N THR A 36 -13.50 -4.71 -4.05
CA THR A 36 -13.86 -4.33 -2.69
C THR A 36 -15.09 -3.45 -2.69
N GLN A 37 -15.84 -3.47 -1.57
CA GLN A 37 -16.91 -2.52 -1.31
C GLN A 37 -17.00 -2.22 0.19
N TRP A 38 -17.64 -1.11 0.54
CA TRP A 38 -17.92 -0.78 1.92
C TRP A 38 -19.02 -1.72 2.47
N TYR A 39 -18.80 -2.22 3.69
CA TYR A 39 -19.72 -3.17 4.31
C TYR A 39 -21.10 -2.56 4.58
N ASP A 40 -21.11 -1.33 5.12
CA ASP A 40 -22.31 -0.67 5.63
C ASP A 40 -23.24 -0.18 4.51
N THR A 41 -22.66 0.37 3.44
CA THR A 41 -23.44 1.02 2.36
C THR A 41 -23.71 0.08 1.20
N LYS A 42 -22.95 -0.99 1.05
CA LYS A 42 -22.86 -1.85 -0.15
C LYS A 42 -22.62 -1.07 -1.45
N GLU A 43 -22.24 0.20 -1.31
CA GLU A 43 -21.91 1.12 -2.39
C GLU A 43 -20.44 1.49 -2.30
N GLY A 44 -19.89 2.01 -3.41
CA GLY A 44 -18.50 2.42 -3.48
C GLY A 44 -17.54 1.23 -3.50
N GLY A 45 -16.33 1.46 -3.03
CA GLY A 45 -15.22 0.51 -3.18
C GLY A 45 -14.62 0.55 -4.59
N TYR A 46 -14.02 -0.56 -5.02
CA TYR A 46 -13.27 -0.59 -6.27
C TYR A 46 -13.61 -1.82 -7.12
N THR A 47 -13.72 -1.63 -8.44
CA THR A 47 -13.50 -2.72 -9.40
C THR A 47 -11.98 -2.99 -9.49
N PHE A 48 -11.57 -4.12 -10.04
CA PHE A 48 -10.15 -4.39 -10.26
C PHE A 48 -9.47 -3.32 -11.14
N ASN A 49 -10.16 -2.78 -12.15
CA ASN A 49 -9.63 -1.70 -12.98
C ASN A 49 -9.45 -0.40 -12.21
N SER A 50 -10.47 0.05 -11.48
CA SER A 50 -10.38 1.30 -10.69
C SER A 50 -9.39 1.16 -9.54
N PHE A 51 -9.27 -0.02 -8.95
CA PHE A 51 -8.27 -0.36 -7.97
C PHE A 51 -6.86 -0.20 -8.53
N LYS A 52 -6.57 -0.81 -9.71
CA LYS A 52 -5.26 -0.67 -10.37
C LYS A 52 -4.91 0.79 -10.63
N LEU A 53 -5.83 1.54 -11.23
CA LEU A 53 -5.62 2.96 -11.55
C LEU A 53 -5.30 3.77 -10.28
N LYS A 54 -5.98 3.47 -9.18
CA LYS A 54 -5.77 4.18 -7.92
C LYS A 54 -4.40 3.82 -7.30
N CYS A 55 -4.02 2.53 -7.33
CA CYS A 55 -2.71 2.07 -6.86
C CYS A 55 -1.57 2.68 -7.67
N ASP A 56 -1.67 2.66 -9.01
CA ASP A 56 -0.67 3.23 -9.91
C ASP A 56 -0.52 4.75 -9.68
N SER A 57 -1.64 5.47 -9.51
CA SER A 57 -1.63 6.91 -9.22
C SER A 57 -0.98 7.22 -7.88
N LEU A 58 -1.30 6.44 -6.85
CA LEU A 58 -0.75 6.64 -5.51
C LEU A 58 0.74 6.28 -5.45
N SER A 59 1.15 5.20 -6.12
CA SER A 59 2.57 4.86 -6.27
C SER A 59 3.36 5.95 -6.97
N LYS A 60 2.79 6.56 -8.03
CA LYS A 60 3.36 7.72 -8.71
C LYS A 60 3.53 8.92 -7.79
N LYS A 61 2.51 9.18 -6.95
CA LYS A 61 2.58 10.24 -5.93
C LYS A 61 3.74 9.98 -4.95
N LEU A 62 3.89 8.76 -4.42
CA LEU A 62 5.02 8.39 -3.56
C LEU A 62 6.37 8.63 -4.26
N THR A 63 6.50 8.23 -5.53
CA THR A 63 7.71 8.47 -6.33
C THR A 63 8.02 9.97 -6.48
N GLN A 64 7.01 10.81 -6.68
CA GLN A 64 7.18 12.27 -6.78
C GLN A 64 7.72 12.89 -5.49
N TYR A 65 7.42 12.29 -4.34
CA TYR A 65 7.99 12.65 -3.04
C TYR A 65 9.32 11.93 -2.73
N GLY A 66 9.97 11.34 -3.74
CA GLY A 66 11.27 10.69 -3.58
C GLY A 66 11.23 9.34 -2.85
N ILE A 67 10.06 8.74 -2.65
CA ILE A 67 9.92 7.44 -2.00
C ILE A 67 10.08 6.34 -3.04
N GLY A 68 11.17 5.60 -2.94
CA GLY A 68 11.60 4.61 -3.93
C GLY A 68 11.60 3.16 -3.43
N ALA A 69 12.19 2.28 -4.23
CA ALA A 69 12.37 0.87 -3.89
C ALA A 69 13.21 0.71 -2.61
N GLY A 70 12.80 -0.21 -1.75
CA GLY A 70 13.42 -0.44 -0.44
C GLY A 70 12.97 0.52 0.67
N ASP A 71 12.31 1.63 0.34
CA ASP A 71 11.76 2.52 1.34
C ASP A 71 10.57 1.89 2.06
N LYS A 72 10.52 2.10 3.37
CA LYS A 72 9.49 1.55 4.25
C LYS A 72 8.34 2.52 4.39
N VAL A 73 7.12 2.01 4.25
CA VAL A 73 5.87 2.78 4.28
C VAL A 73 4.90 2.12 5.26
N ALA A 74 4.55 2.81 6.33
CA ALA A 74 3.60 2.32 7.32
C ALA A 74 2.15 2.51 6.88
N ILE A 75 1.29 1.62 7.36
CA ILE A 75 -0.17 1.71 7.20
C ILE A 75 -0.83 1.51 8.55
N LEU A 76 -1.40 2.58 9.10
CA LEU A 76 -2.17 2.58 10.35
C LEU A 76 -3.63 2.91 10.05
N SER A 77 -4.43 1.89 9.84
CA SER A 77 -5.85 2.04 9.52
C SER A 77 -6.64 0.80 9.91
N GLN A 78 -7.93 0.99 10.17
CA GLN A 78 -8.89 -0.11 10.22
C GLN A 78 -9.04 -0.77 8.84
N SER A 79 -9.64 -1.97 8.82
CA SER A 79 -9.97 -2.67 7.57
C SER A 79 -10.96 -1.85 6.74
N MET A 80 -10.57 -1.44 5.55
CA MET A 80 -11.36 -0.63 4.61
C MET A 80 -10.83 -0.81 3.18
N PRO A 81 -11.60 -0.51 2.13
CA PRO A 81 -11.15 -0.63 0.74
C PRO A 81 -9.84 0.11 0.44
N ASN A 82 -9.65 1.30 1.03
CA ASN A 82 -8.44 2.11 0.84
C ASN A 82 -7.18 1.47 1.46
N TRP A 83 -7.33 0.59 2.46
CA TRP A 83 -6.20 -0.13 3.02
C TRP A 83 -5.49 -0.96 1.95
N SER A 84 -6.26 -1.69 1.14
CA SER A 84 -5.69 -2.48 0.05
C SER A 84 -5.08 -1.61 -1.05
N VAL A 85 -5.65 -0.44 -1.32
CA VAL A 85 -5.06 0.53 -2.26
C VAL A 85 -3.70 1.02 -1.76
N ALA A 86 -3.60 1.39 -0.48
CA ALA A 86 -2.33 1.78 0.13
C ALA A 86 -1.30 0.65 0.01
N PHE A 87 -1.65 -0.57 0.44
CA PHE A 87 -0.77 -1.73 0.39
C PHE A 87 -0.26 -2.04 -1.04
N PHE A 88 -1.17 -2.09 -2.01
CA PHE A 88 -0.81 -2.37 -3.41
C PHE A 88 -0.24 -1.16 -4.17
N SER A 89 -0.18 0.01 -3.57
CA SER A 89 0.63 1.13 -4.07
C SER A 89 2.09 1.10 -3.58
N ILE A 90 2.38 0.24 -2.61
CA ILE A 90 3.68 0.07 -1.98
C ILE A 90 4.41 -1.14 -2.58
N VAL A 91 3.91 -2.33 -2.28
CA VAL A 91 4.62 -3.60 -2.49
C VAL A 91 4.92 -3.92 -3.97
N PRO A 92 3.98 -3.80 -4.93
CA PRO A 92 4.27 -4.09 -6.33
C PRO A 92 5.33 -3.20 -6.97
N PHE A 93 5.70 -2.12 -6.31
CA PHE A 93 6.67 -1.13 -6.79
C PHE A 93 8.01 -1.20 -6.05
N GLY A 94 8.26 -2.29 -5.33
CA GLY A 94 9.52 -2.57 -4.66
C GLY A 94 9.71 -1.84 -3.31
N ARG A 95 8.67 -1.23 -2.76
CA ARG A 95 8.67 -0.65 -1.42
C ARG A 95 8.26 -1.68 -0.38
N ILE A 96 8.57 -1.45 0.89
CA ILE A 96 8.28 -2.34 2.01
C ILE A 96 7.08 -1.78 2.78
N ALA A 97 6.01 -2.57 2.89
CA ALA A 97 4.86 -2.21 3.71
C ALA A 97 5.08 -2.59 5.18
N ILE A 98 4.73 -1.67 6.10
CA ILE A 98 4.75 -1.88 7.54
C ILE A 98 3.31 -1.73 8.08
N PRO A 99 2.50 -2.79 8.03
CA PRO A 99 1.15 -2.75 8.60
C PRO A 99 1.21 -2.61 10.13
N ILE A 100 0.48 -1.62 10.66
CA ILE A 100 0.34 -1.40 12.10
C ILE A 100 -1.10 -1.73 12.49
N LEU A 101 -1.27 -2.51 13.57
CA LEU A 101 -2.60 -2.90 14.03
C LEU A 101 -3.39 -1.68 14.50
N PRO A 102 -4.69 -1.57 14.17
CA PRO A 102 -5.53 -0.45 14.61
C PRO A 102 -5.62 -0.31 16.13
N ASP A 103 -5.48 -1.42 16.87
CA ASP A 103 -5.58 -1.45 18.33
C ASP A 103 -4.26 -1.12 19.04
N SER A 104 -3.16 -0.95 18.30
CA SER A 104 -1.87 -0.52 18.88
C SER A 104 -2.03 0.80 19.62
N SER A 105 -1.38 0.90 20.76
CA SER A 105 -1.26 2.15 21.54
C SER A 105 -0.37 3.17 20.83
N GLU A 106 -0.43 4.43 21.22
CA GLU A 106 0.45 5.49 20.69
C GLU A 106 1.94 5.15 20.86
N ASN A 107 2.32 4.59 22.02
CA ASN A 107 3.70 4.15 22.29
C ASN A 107 4.13 3.02 21.36
N GLU A 108 3.26 2.03 21.11
CA GLU A 108 3.56 0.93 20.18
C GLU A 108 3.70 1.44 18.74
N VAL A 109 2.82 2.35 18.30
CA VAL A 109 2.92 3.00 16.99
C VAL A 109 4.25 3.71 16.85
N THR A 110 4.63 4.52 17.83
CA THR A 110 5.91 5.25 17.86
C THR A 110 7.10 4.28 17.80
N ASN A 111 7.08 3.21 18.59
CA ASN A 111 8.14 2.21 18.62
C ASN A 111 8.28 1.48 17.27
N ILE A 112 7.16 1.09 16.64
CA ILE A 112 7.17 0.42 15.33
C ILE A 112 7.76 1.36 14.28
N ILE A 113 7.33 2.62 14.24
CA ILE A 113 7.82 3.61 13.29
C ILE A 113 9.32 3.84 13.44
N ASN A 114 9.78 4.05 14.66
CA ASN A 114 11.20 4.30 14.94
C ASN A 114 12.06 3.06 14.63
N HIS A 115 11.63 1.87 15.06
CA HIS A 115 12.37 0.63 14.83
C HIS A 115 12.43 0.25 13.35
N SER A 116 11.34 0.47 12.63
CA SER A 116 11.29 0.18 11.19
C SER A 116 11.99 1.24 10.33
N GLU A 117 12.35 2.40 10.89
CA GLU A 117 12.90 3.54 10.13
C GLU A 117 11.96 3.97 8.99
N THR A 118 10.67 3.90 9.25
CA THR A 118 9.63 4.25 8.28
C THR A 118 9.70 5.72 7.91
N LYS A 119 9.67 6.03 6.62
CA LYS A 119 9.69 7.42 6.10
C LYS A 119 8.31 7.99 5.83
N VAL A 120 7.34 7.13 5.58
CA VAL A 120 5.98 7.51 5.16
C VAL A 120 4.96 6.74 5.98
N ILE A 121 3.85 7.39 6.34
CA ILE A 121 2.71 6.71 6.95
C ILE A 121 1.41 7.07 6.24
N PHE A 122 0.62 6.06 5.90
CA PHE A 122 -0.80 6.18 5.64
C PHE A 122 -1.55 6.01 6.94
N VAL A 123 -2.33 6.99 7.34
CA VAL A 123 -3.09 6.95 8.59
C VAL A 123 -4.54 7.35 8.36
N SER A 124 -5.50 6.60 8.96
CA SER A 124 -6.90 6.99 8.91
C SER A 124 -7.20 8.14 9.87
N GLN A 125 -8.18 8.98 9.54
CA GLN A 125 -8.62 10.08 10.40
C GLN A 125 -8.98 9.58 11.80
N ARG A 126 -9.62 8.42 11.89
CA ARG A 126 -9.99 7.77 13.15
C ARG A 126 -8.77 7.46 14.03
N LEU A 127 -7.63 7.13 13.47
CA LEU A 127 -6.43 6.70 14.18
C LEU A 127 -5.32 7.76 14.21
N ALA A 128 -5.54 8.91 13.58
CA ALA A 128 -4.56 9.98 13.46
C ALA A 128 -4.03 10.48 14.81
N GLY A 129 -4.86 10.43 15.85
CA GLY A 129 -4.47 10.78 17.21
C GLY A 129 -3.43 9.84 17.85
N LYS A 130 -3.19 8.66 17.26
CA LYS A 130 -2.14 7.73 17.71
C LYS A 130 -0.76 8.03 17.13
N VAL A 131 -0.66 8.98 16.20
CA VAL A 131 0.60 9.45 15.63
C VAL A 131 0.91 10.80 16.26
N SER A 132 1.86 10.83 17.18
CA SER A 132 2.25 12.06 17.87
C SER A 132 2.80 13.12 16.91
N GLU A 133 2.77 14.39 17.30
CA GLU A 133 3.36 15.46 16.48
C GLU A 133 4.87 15.28 16.27
N GLU A 134 5.57 14.72 17.26
CA GLU A 134 6.99 14.39 17.13
C GLU A 134 7.21 13.36 16.02
N VAL A 135 6.40 12.29 15.98
CA VAL A 135 6.45 11.27 14.92
C VAL A 135 6.09 11.88 13.58
N LYS A 136 5.03 12.68 13.46
CA LYS A 136 4.67 13.34 12.20
C LYS A 136 5.81 14.21 11.65
N ASN A 137 6.44 15.00 12.52
CA ASN A 137 7.57 15.85 12.16
C ASN A 137 8.83 15.04 11.77
N SER A 138 8.96 13.80 12.27
CA SER A 138 10.04 12.89 11.88
C SER A 138 9.83 12.25 10.51
N MET A 139 8.59 12.18 10.01
CA MET A 139 8.25 11.60 8.71
C MET A 139 8.66 12.49 7.54
N SER A 140 8.93 11.89 6.39
CA SER A 140 9.01 12.59 5.12
C SER A 140 7.60 12.93 4.61
N LEU A 141 6.64 12.04 4.85
CA LEU A 141 5.29 12.17 4.31
C LEU A 141 4.25 11.51 5.22
N VAL A 142 3.15 12.21 5.50
CA VAL A 142 1.97 11.66 6.16
C VAL A 142 0.77 11.83 5.23
N ILE A 143 0.09 10.74 4.94
CA ILE A 143 -1.04 10.69 4.00
C ILE A 143 -2.29 10.22 4.73
N ASP A 144 -3.38 10.96 4.58
CA ASP A 144 -4.71 10.50 4.99
C ASP A 144 -5.15 9.34 4.09
N ILE A 145 -5.36 8.15 4.65
CA ILE A 145 -5.78 6.98 3.89
C ILE A 145 -7.26 7.05 3.46
N ASP A 146 -8.07 7.85 4.13
CA ASP A 146 -9.49 8.00 3.79
C ASP A 146 -9.66 8.76 2.46
N THR A 147 -8.79 9.76 2.19
CA THR A 147 -8.85 10.63 1.01
C THR A 147 -7.67 10.47 0.05
N PHE A 148 -6.55 9.94 0.52
CA PHE A 148 -5.22 9.94 -0.12
C PHE A 148 -4.63 11.35 -0.32
N GLU A 149 -5.06 12.30 0.49
CA GLU A 149 -4.46 13.63 0.55
C GLU A 149 -3.23 13.64 1.47
N VAL A 150 -2.25 14.47 1.11
CA VAL A 150 -1.06 14.69 1.93
C VAL A 150 -1.44 15.66 3.05
N ILE A 151 -1.26 15.26 4.30
CA ILE A 151 -1.54 16.08 5.48
C ILE A 151 -0.27 16.63 6.14
N HIS A 152 0.87 16.02 5.86
CA HIS A 152 2.18 16.54 6.25
C HIS A 152 3.24 16.11 5.22
N ALA A 153 4.12 17.02 4.86
CA ALA A 153 5.28 16.75 4.01
C ALA A 153 6.48 17.56 4.50
N ASN A 154 7.63 16.90 4.63
CA ASN A 154 8.89 17.52 4.97
C ASN A 154 9.83 17.46 3.75
N GLU A 155 9.88 18.56 2.99
CA GLU A 155 10.62 18.63 1.72
C GLU A 155 12.12 18.41 1.88
N GLU A 156 12.69 18.75 3.04
CA GLU A 156 14.11 18.54 3.33
C GLU A 156 14.50 17.05 3.40
N LYS A 157 13.52 16.17 3.61
CA LYS A 157 13.69 14.72 3.70
C LYS A 157 13.42 13.98 2.40
N PHE A 158 13.06 14.70 1.32
CA PHE A 158 12.84 14.06 0.03
C PHE A 158 14.18 13.69 -0.60
N THR A 159 14.33 12.42 -0.92
CA THR A 159 15.46 11.94 -1.71
C THR A 159 15.09 12.02 -3.18
N CYS A 160 16.02 12.48 -4.03
CA CYS A 160 15.76 12.63 -5.48
C CYS A 160 15.66 11.29 -6.24
N ASP A 161 15.76 10.16 -5.56
CA ASP A 161 15.86 8.83 -6.17
C ASP A 161 14.62 7.95 -5.90
N GLY A 162 13.44 8.48 -6.21
CA GLY A 162 12.19 7.73 -6.11
C GLY A 162 12.03 6.60 -7.13
N ARG A 163 13.11 5.85 -7.44
CA ARG A 163 13.06 4.73 -8.37
C ARG A 163 12.17 3.62 -7.83
N THR A 164 11.32 3.12 -8.69
CA THR A 164 10.58 1.87 -8.43
C THR A 164 11.34 0.68 -8.98
N ALA A 165 11.18 -0.48 -8.36
CA ALA A 165 11.71 -1.73 -8.84
C ALA A 165 10.58 -2.76 -8.97
N VAL A 166 10.75 -3.71 -9.87
CA VAL A 166 9.85 -4.88 -9.94
C VAL A 166 10.37 -5.90 -8.94
N PRO A 167 9.58 -6.25 -7.91
CA PRO A 167 10.02 -7.20 -6.89
C PRO A 167 10.28 -8.59 -7.46
N THR A 168 11.25 -9.26 -6.90
CA THR A 168 11.56 -10.68 -7.14
C THR A 168 10.95 -11.54 -6.02
N PRO A 169 10.89 -12.90 -6.18
CA PRO A 169 10.37 -13.77 -5.11
C PRO A 169 11.14 -13.70 -3.79
N ASP A 170 12.40 -13.27 -3.81
CA ASP A 170 13.26 -13.18 -2.63
C ASP A 170 13.17 -11.83 -1.91
N ASP A 171 12.45 -10.85 -2.47
CA ASP A 171 12.27 -9.54 -1.86
C ASP A 171 11.23 -9.56 -0.73
N ILE A 172 11.49 -8.80 0.32
CA ILE A 172 10.55 -8.58 1.43
C ILE A 172 9.41 -7.67 0.95
N ALA A 173 8.19 -8.02 1.32
CA ALA A 173 6.99 -7.25 0.99
C ALA A 173 6.68 -6.12 1.98
#